data_eca05ac390bbc40f6c2b86e6afd5f747
#
_entry.id   eca05ac390bbc40f6c2b86e6afd5f747
#
_cell.length_a   1.000
_cell.length_b   1.000
_cell.length_c   1.000
_cell.angle_alpha   90.00
_cell.angle_beta   90.00
_cell.angle_gamma   90.00
#
_symmetry.space_group_name_H-M   'P 1'
#
loop_
_entity.id
_entity.type
_entity.pdbx_description
1 polymer ?
#
loop_
_entity_poly.entity_id
_entity_poly.type
_entity_poly.pdbx_seq_one_letter_code
_entity_poly.pdbx_strand_id
1 'polypeptide(L)'
;MNKKAVRPRVLLVDDYPDAREMYSEYLEFCGFEVVEAENGMEALQRAIDENPDIILMDLSLPVMDGWEATRRLKANARTKDIPVVALTGHALAGHSKGAREAGCDSFLAKPCLPDQLVAEIKRMLQSGEATLQPKGQR
;
A
#
# COMPACT_ATOMS: atom_id res chain seq x y z
N MET A 1 5.65 -21.44 -14.95
CA MET A 1 5.73 -20.98 -14.91
C MET A 1 5.54 -20.01 -14.80
N ASN A 2 5.53 -19.72 -14.76
CA ASN A 2 5.50 -18.83 -14.72
C ASN A 2 5.49 -17.94 -13.89
N LYS A 3 5.85 -18.32 -13.12
CA LYS A 3 5.94 -17.50 -12.12
C LYS A 3 6.62 -16.29 -12.40
N LYS A 4 7.48 -16.26 -13.18
CA LYS A 4 8.12 -15.06 -13.51
C LYS A 4 7.20 -14.15 -14.21
N ALA A 5 6.15 -14.65 -14.74
CA ALA A 5 5.17 -13.81 -15.35
C ALA A 5 4.31 -13.12 -14.30
N VAL A 6 4.36 -13.61 -13.10
CA VAL A 6 3.58 -13.02 -12.02
C VAL A 6 4.32 -11.83 -11.44
N ARG A 7 3.68 -10.67 -11.51
CA ARG A 7 4.26 -9.45 -10.95
C ARG A 7 3.51 -9.08 -9.69
N PRO A 8 4.20 -8.55 -8.68
CA PRO A 8 3.49 -8.10 -7.50
C PRO A 8 2.46 -7.04 -7.86
N ARG A 9 1.29 -7.14 -7.27
CA ARG A 9 0.22 -6.20 -7.54
C ARG A 9 0.15 -5.18 -6.45
N VAL A 10 0.21 -3.91 -6.84
CA VAL A 10 0.19 -2.79 -5.93
C VAL A 10 -1.12 -2.05 -6.09
N LEU A 11 -1.82 -1.81 -4.98
CA LEU A 11 -2.99 -0.95 -5.00
C LEU A 11 -2.52 0.43 -4.57
N LEU A 12 -2.63 1.40 -5.46
CA LEU A 12 -2.19 2.76 -5.23
C LEU A 12 -3.41 3.65 -5.01
N VAL A 13 -3.52 4.19 -3.82
CA VAL A 13 -4.67 5.01 -3.45
C VAL A 13 -4.22 6.45 -3.26
N ASP A 14 -4.66 7.34 -4.13
CA ASP A 14 -4.28 8.74 -4.12
C ASP A 14 -5.35 9.51 -4.86
N ASP A 15 -5.85 10.58 -4.27
CA ASP A 15 -6.92 11.35 -4.90
C ASP A 15 -6.42 12.37 -5.92
N TYR A 16 -5.11 12.59 -5.98
CA TYR A 16 -4.54 13.56 -6.90
C TYR A 16 -4.14 12.86 -8.20
N PRO A 17 -4.85 13.12 -9.32
CA PRO A 17 -4.61 12.32 -10.53
C PRO A 17 -3.18 12.38 -11.06
N ASP A 18 -2.55 13.57 -11.01
CA ASP A 18 -1.20 13.67 -11.55
C ASP A 18 -0.20 12.84 -10.77
N ALA A 19 -0.30 12.87 -9.44
CA ALA A 19 0.58 12.08 -8.61
C ALA A 19 0.31 10.59 -8.79
N ARG A 20 -0.97 10.22 -8.85
CA ARG A 20 -1.34 8.83 -9.02
C ARG A 20 -0.82 8.29 -10.34
N GLU A 21 -0.97 9.06 -11.41
CA GLU A 21 -0.49 8.63 -12.71
C GLU A 21 1.04 8.49 -12.73
N MET A 22 1.72 9.46 -12.15
CA MET A 22 3.18 9.45 -12.14
C MET A 22 3.72 8.24 -11.38
N TYR A 23 3.18 7.98 -10.20
CA TYR A 23 3.64 6.83 -9.43
C TYR A 23 3.27 5.52 -10.12
N SER A 24 2.07 5.48 -10.70
CA SER A 24 1.61 4.28 -11.38
C SER A 24 2.54 3.92 -12.53
N GLU A 25 2.90 4.91 -13.34
CA GLU A 25 3.78 4.67 -14.47
C GLU A 25 5.15 4.19 -14.02
N TYR A 26 5.69 4.81 -12.99
CA TYR A 26 7.00 4.42 -12.51
C TYR A 26 6.99 3.01 -11.93
N LEU A 27 5.94 2.69 -11.18
CA LEU A 27 5.82 1.36 -10.59
C LEU A 27 5.70 0.31 -11.68
N GLU A 28 4.92 0.58 -12.72
CA GLU A 28 4.79 -0.36 -13.82
C GLU A 28 6.12 -0.54 -14.54
N PHE A 29 6.85 0.54 -14.70
CA PHE A 29 8.17 0.47 -15.30
C PHE A 29 9.10 -0.42 -14.49
N CYS A 30 8.93 -0.42 -13.19
CA CYS A 30 9.77 -1.23 -12.29
C CYS A 30 9.29 -2.66 -12.13
N GLY A 31 8.25 -3.05 -12.85
CA GLY A 31 7.82 -4.44 -12.86
C GLY A 31 6.64 -4.78 -11.97
N PHE A 32 5.95 -3.79 -11.46
CA PHE A 32 4.76 -4.03 -10.65
C PHE A 32 3.51 -3.90 -11.49
N GLU A 33 2.48 -4.62 -11.10
CA GLU A 33 1.17 -4.43 -11.67
C GLU A 33 0.44 -3.45 -10.75
N VAL A 34 -0.19 -2.42 -11.31
CA VAL A 34 -0.78 -1.37 -10.49
C VAL A 34 -2.28 -1.30 -10.69
N VAL A 35 -2.99 -1.28 -9.58
CA VAL A 35 -4.42 -1.02 -9.54
C VAL A 35 -4.59 0.31 -8.82
N GLU A 36 -5.43 1.19 -9.32
CA GLU A 36 -5.56 2.53 -8.76
C GLU A 36 -6.91 2.74 -8.08
N ALA A 37 -6.92 3.58 -7.07
CA ALA A 37 -8.15 4.01 -6.41
C ALA A 37 -8.00 5.48 -6.04
N GLU A 38 -9.12 6.20 -6.05
CA GLU A 38 -9.11 7.63 -5.81
C GLU A 38 -9.53 8.01 -4.41
N ASN A 39 -10.12 7.09 -3.68
CA ASN A 39 -10.60 7.40 -2.34
C ASN A 39 -10.66 6.10 -1.53
N GLY A 40 -11.00 6.25 -0.25
CA GLY A 40 -11.02 5.12 0.66
C GLY A 40 -12.06 4.06 0.31
N MET A 41 -13.21 4.47 -0.18
CA MET A 41 -14.23 3.51 -0.55
C MET A 41 -13.78 2.66 -1.72
N GLU A 42 -13.20 3.30 -2.74
CA GLU A 42 -12.67 2.55 -3.87
C GLU A 42 -11.54 1.63 -3.42
N ALA A 43 -10.72 2.11 -2.48
CA ALA A 43 -9.62 1.30 -1.99
C ALA A 43 -10.12 0.01 -1.37
N LEU A 44 -11.18 0.08 -0.58
CA LEU A 44 -11.76 -1.11 0.02
C LEU A 44 -12.26 -2.08 -1.04
N GLN A 45 -12.98 -1.55 -2.01
CA GLN A 45 -13.54 -2.38 -3.07
C GLN A 45 -12.43 -3.04 -3.90
N ARG A 46 -11.44 -2.24 -4.28
CA ARG A 46 -10.33 -2.77 -5.07
C ARG A 46 -9.52 -3.80 -4.31
N ALA A 47 -9.32 -3.58 -3.01
CA ALA A 47 -8.56 -4.53 -2.23
C ALA A 47 -9.25 -5.90 -2.20
N ILE A 48 -10.57 -5.88 -2.10
CA ILE A 48 -11.31 -7.13 -2.08
C ILE A 48 -11.32 -7.78 -3.46
N ASP A 49 -11.58 -6.98 -4.50
CA ASP A 49 -11.74 -7.52 -5.84
C ASP A 49 -10.40 -7.93 -6.48
N GLU A 50 -9.36 -7.17 -6.24
CA GLU A 50 -8.10 -7.38 -6.94
C GLU A 50 -7.05 -8.11 -6.12
N ASN A 51 -7.27 -8.23 -4.82
CA ASN A 51 -6.36 -8.96 -3.94
C ASN A 51 -4.90 -8.54 -4.13
N PRO A 52 -4.57 -7.27 -3.90
CA PRO A 52 -3.20 -6.80 -4.12
C PRO A 52 -2.24 -7.38 -3.10
N ASP A 53 -0.97 -7.33 -3.44
CA ASP A 53 0.08 -7.80 -2.55
C ASP A 53 0.51 -6.73 -1.55
N ILE A 54 0.24 -5.48 -1.88
CA ILE A 54 0.58 -4.37 -1.00
C ILE A 54 -0.30 -3.17 -1.36
N ILE A 55 -0.60 -2.35 -0.38
CA ILE A 55 -1.42 -1.17 -0.57
C ILE A 55 -0.64 0.07 -0.18
N LEU A 56 -0.61 1.06 -1.08
CA LEU A 56 -0.03 2.36 -0.81
C LEU A 56 -1.18 3.30 -0.56
N MET A 57 -1.33 3.77 0.68
CA MET A 57 -2.52 4.48 1.10
C MET A 57 -2.21 5.92 1.46
N ASP A 58 -2.71 6.86 0.66
CA ASP A 58 -2.65 8.26 1.02
C ASP A 58 -3.59 8.48 2.22
N LEU A 59 -3.11 9.13 3.24
CA LEU A 59 -3.93 9.35 4.43
C LEU A 59 -4.89 10.51 4.30
N SER A 60 -4.66 11.41 3.35
CA SER A 60 -5.52 12.59 3.15
C SER A 60 -6.44 12.39 1.98
N LEU A 61 -7.43 11.54 2.15
CA LEU A 61 -8.36 11.22 1.05
C LEU A 61 -9.72 11.84 1.30
N PRO A 62 -10.44 12.15 0.22
CA PRO A 62 -11.82 12.59 0.37
C PRO A 62 -12.73 11.40 0.66
N VAL A 63 -13.96 11.68 1.04
CA VAL A 63 -15.02 10.71 1.29
C VAL A 63 -14.70 9.87 2.52
N MET A 64 -13.67 9.03 2.43
CA MET A 64 -13.21 8.24 3.57
C MET A 64 -11.70 8.35 3.57
N ASP A 65 -11.13 8.92 4.64
CA ASP A 65 -9.70 9.14 4.69
C ASP A 65 -8.95 7.81 4.82
N GLY A 66 -7.64 7.87 4.60
CA GLY A 66 -6.83 6.69 4.57
C GLY A 66 -6.74 5.95 5.90
N TRP A 67 -6.92 6.67 7.01
CA TRP A 67 -6.89 6.04 8.32
C TRP A 67 -8.09 5.13 8.51
N GLU A 68 -9.28 5.64 8.18
CA GLU A 68 -10.49 4.86 8.30
C GLU A 68 -10.47 3.69 7.32
N ALA A 69 -10.01 3.95 6.09
CA ALA A 69 -9.91 2.87 5.11
C ALA A 69 -8.97 1.78 5.61
N THR A 70 -7.84 2.16 6.19
CA THR A 70 -6.88 1.19 6.72
C THR A 70 -7.51 0.37 7.85
N ARG A 71 -8.23 1.04 8.75
CA ARG A 71 -8.88 0.31 9.84
C ARG A 71 -9.84 -0.73 9.29
N ARG A 72 -10.61 -0.37 8.28
CA ARG A 72 -11.56 -1.31 7.69
C ARG A 72 -10.89 -2.45 6.97
N LEU A 73 -9.78 -2.15 6.27
CA LEU A 73 -9.01 -3.21 5.62
C LEU A 73 -8.48 -4.21 6.64
N LYS A 74 -7.99 -3.69 7.76
CA LYS A 74 -7.42 -4.57 8.79
C LYS A 74 -8.48 -5.32 9.57
N ALA A 75 -9.72 -4.86 9.52
CA ALA A 75 -10.81 -5.54 10.19
C ALA A 75 -11.48 -6.60 9.31
N ASN A 76 -11.13 -6.65 8.04
CA ASN A 76 -11.77 -7.58 7.10
C ASN A 76 -10.87 -8.79 6.89
N ALA A 77 -11.41 -9.98 7.09
CA ALA A 77 -10.63 -11.22 6.98
C ALA A 77 -9.97 -11.37 5.61
N ARG A 78 -10.56 -10.80 4.57
CA ARG A 78 -10.04 -10.95 3.22
C ARG A 78 -8.87 -10.03 2.92
N THR A 79 -8.71 -8.96 3.70
CA THR A 79 -7.70 -7.95 3.40
C THR A 79 -6.75 -7.67 4.57
N LYS A 80 -7.03 -8.20 5.74
CA LYS A 80 -6.27 -7.83 6.93
C LYS A 80 -4.78 -8.14 6.84
N ASP A 81 -4.40 -9.12 6.05
CA ASP A 81 -3.00 -9.51 5.96
C ASP A 81 -2.23 -8.78 4.87
N ILE A 82 -2.90 -7.94 4.10
CA ILE A 82 -2.23 -7.17 3.05
C ILE A 82 -1.48 -6.03 3.70
N PRO A 83 -0.16 -5.90 3.47
CA PRO A 83 0.59 -4.79 4.07
C PRO A 83 0.11 -3.45 3.54
N VAL A 84 0.01 -2.48 4.42
CA VAL A 84 -0.41 -1.12 4.07
C VAL A 84 0.71 -0.15 4.39
N VAL A 85 1.18 0.57 3.39
CA VAL A 85 2.16 1.63 3.55
C VAL A 85 1.41 2.95 3.48
N ALA A 86 1.41 3.69 4.57
CA ALA A 86 0.73 4.97 4.60
C ALA A 86 1.61 6.05 3.98
N LEU A 87 1.01 6.90 3.15
CA LEU A 87 1.70 8.05 2.59
C LEU A 87 1.11 9.27 3.26
N THR A 88 1.94 10.05 3.92
CA THR A 88 1.45 11.17 4.71
C THR A 88 2.23 12.44 4.40
N GLY A 89 1.53 13.55 4.31
CA GLY A 89 2.16 14.85 4.11
C GLY A 89 2.85 15.36 5.35
N HIS A 90 2.61 14.71 6.49
CA HIS A 90 3.21 15.13 7.76
C HIS A 90 3.81 13.92 8.43
N ALA A 91 5.12 13.85 8.43
CA ALA A 91 5.82 12.73 9.06
C ALA A 91 6.08 12.98 10.52
N LEU A 92 5.24 13.78 11.15
CA LEU A 92 5.40 14.09 12.56
C LEU A 92 4.99 12.91 13.43
N ALA A 93 5.50 12.89 14.62
CA ALA A 93 5.26 11.77 15.52
C ALA A 93 3.79 11.47 15.72
N GLY A 94 2.96 12.49 15.81
CA GLY A 94 1.54 12.30 16.00
C GLY A 94 0.90 11.56 14.83
N HIS A 95 1.31 11.88 13.63
CA HIS A 95 0.77 11.23 12.45
C HIS A 95 1.26 9.80 12.36
N SER A 96 2.52 9.57 12.69
CA SER A 96 3.05 8.22 12.68
C SER A 96 2.31 7.34 13.67
N LYS A 97 2.01 7.88 14.84
CA LYS A 97 1.29 7.13 15.83
C LYS A 97 -0.11 6.78 15.35
N GLY A 98 -0.80 7.76 14.76
CA GLY A 98 -2.15 7.52 14.25
C GLY A 98 -2.16 6.46 13.16
N ALA A 99 -1.16 6.48 12.30
CA ALA A 99 -1.05 5.49 11.24
C ALA A 99 -0.88 4.09 11.83
N ARG A 100 -0.06 3.96 12.84
CA ARG A 100 0.13 2.67 13.48
C ARG A 100 -1.13 2.20 14.16
N GLU A 101 -1.83 3.12 14.82
CA GLU A 101 -3.06 2.75 15.51
C GLU A 101 -4.13 2.30 14.53
N ALA A 102 -4.11 2.86 13.32
CA ALA A 102 -5.04 2.41 12.29
C ALA A 102 -4.66 1.06 11.70
N GLY A 103 -3.42 0.62 11.94
CA GLY A 103 -2.98 -0.67 11.47
C GLY A 103 -2.05 -0.63 10.28
N CYS A 104 -1.51 0.55 9.95
CA CYS A 104 -0.54 0.64 8.86
C CYS A 104 0.73 -0.11 9.24
N ASP A 105 1.30 -0.78 8.26
CA ASP A 105 2.51 -1.57 8.49
C ASP A 105 3.77 -0.75 8.29
N SER A 106 3.67 0.33 7.53
CA SER A 106 4.80 1.22 7.30
C SER A 106 4.25 2.57 6.87
N PHE A 107 5.11 3.56 6.79
CA PHE A 107 4.67 4.86 6.29
C PHE A 107 5.85 5.62 5.71
N LEU A 108 5.54 6.48 4.74
CA LEU A 108 6.50 7.34 4.09
C LEU A 108 5.96 8.75 4.06
N ALA A 109 6.84 9.72 4.15
CA ALA A 109 6.45 11.12 4.11
C ALA A 109 6.33 11.57 2.66
N LYS A 110 5.33 12.38 2.37
CA LYS A 110 5.21 13.02 1.06
C LYS A 110 5.82 14.41 1.16
N PRO A 111 6.41 14.91 0.13
CA PRO A 111 6.60 14.26 -1.17
C PRO A 111 7.66 13.17 -1.08
N CYS A 112 7.43 12.12 -1.82
CA CYS A 112 8.26 10.94 -1.79
C CYS A 112 8.74 10.67 -3.22
N LEU A 113 10.02 10.47 -3.39
CA LEU A 113 10.53 10.16 -4.71
C LEU A 113 10.07 8.77 -5.13
N PRO A 114 9.80 8.56 -6.43
CA PRO A 114 9.32 7.25 -6.86
C PRO A 114 10.26 6.10 -6.51
N ASP A 115 11.57 6.32 -6.57
CA ASP A 115 12.49 5.24 -6.23
C ASP A 115 12.46 4.91 -4.74
N GLN A 116 12.15 5.89 -3.88
CA GLN A 116 11.97 5.61 -2.47
C GLN A 116 10.75 4.76 -2.24
N LEU A 117 9.69 5.02 -2.99
CA LEU A 117 8.48 4.25 -2.90
C LEU A 117 8.73 2.81 -3.30
N VAL A 118 9.44 2.61 -4.41
CA VAL A 118 9.77 1.26 -4.87
C VAL A 118 10.62 0.52 -3.85
N ALA A 119 11.60 1.21 -3.26
CA ALA A 119 12.46 0.58 -2.27
C ALA A 119 11.64 0.10 -1.08
N GLU A 120 10.69 0.91 -0.63
CA GLU A 120 9.86 0.51 0.50
C GLU A 120 8.94 -0.65 0.15
N ILE A 121 8.38 -0.66 -1.05
CA ILE A 121 7.55 -1.76 -1.48
C ILE A 121 8.35 -3.06 -1.47
N LYS A 122 9.55 -3.03 -2.03
CA LYS A 122 10.38 -4.22 -2.08
C LYS A 122 10.75 -4.69 -0.68
N ARG A 123 11.06 -3.74 0.18
CA ARG A 123 11.41 -4.09 1.56
C ARG A 123 10.24 -4.78 2.26
N MET A 124 9.04 -4.24 2.07
CA MET A 124 7.87 -4.79 2.72
C MET A 124 7.51 -6.16 2.18
N LEU A 125 7.62 -6.35 0.88
CA LEU A 125 7.31 -7.64 0.28
C LEU A 125 8.33 -8.70 0.70
N GLN A 126 9.60 -8.34 0.74
CA GLN A 126 10.63 -9.26 1.19
C GLN A 126 10.46 -9.62 2.65
N SER A 127 10.13 -8.63 3.45
CA SER A 127 9.94 -8.83 4.87
C SER A 127 8.79 -9.80 5.11
N GLY A 128 7.70 -9.64 4.36
CA GLY A 128 6.57 -10.53 4.46
C GLY A 128 6.94 -11.94 4.04
N GLU A 129 7.68 -12.05 2.96
CA GLU A 129 8.14 -13.34 2.49
C GLU A 129 9.05 -14.00 3.51
N ALA A 130 10.00 -13.23 4.01
CA ALA A 130 10.93 -13.76 4.99
C ALA A 130 10.20 -14.22 6.25
N THR A 131 9.19 -13.49 6.64
CA THR A 131 8.42 -13.84 7.80
C THR A 131 7.66 -15.14 7.58
N LEU A 132 7.07 -15.29 6.41
CA LEU A 132 6.30 -16.48 6.11
C LEU A 132 7.17 -17.70 5.95
N GLN A 133 8.28 -17.56 5.24
CA GLN A 133 9.15 -18.69 5.01
C GLN A 133 9.79 -19.22 6.26
N PRO A 134 10.40 -18.36 7.07
CA PRO A 134 11.02 -18.86 8.29
C PRO A 134 10.05 -19.58 9.19
N LYS A 135 8.84 -19.12 9.26
CA LYS A 135 7.89 -19.80 10.10
C LYS A 135 7.63 -21.20 9.61
N GLY A 136 7.57 -21.38 8.34
CA GLY A 136 7.35 -22.69 7.80
C GLY A 136 8.57 -23.57 7.89
N GLN A 137 9.74 -22.96 7.89
CA GLN A 137 10.97 -23.70 7.86
C GLN A 137 11.64 -23.85 9.17
N ARG A 138 11.46 -22.91 10.00
CA ARG A 138 12.11 -22.96 11.27
C ARG A 138 11.17 -23.48 12.28
#